data_e41a65b364023044def6250fdb8493f4
#
_entry.id   e41a65b364023044def6250fdb8493f4
#
_cell.length_a   1.000
_cell.length_b   1.000
_cell.length_c   1.000
_cell.angle_alpha   90.00
_cell.angle_beta   90.00
_cell.angle_gamma   90.00
#
_symmetry.space_group_name_H-M   'P 1'
#
loop_
_entity.id
_entity.type
_entity.pdbx_description
1 polymer ?
#
loop_
_entity_poly.entity_id
_entity_poly.type
_entity_poly.pdbx_seq_one_letter_code
_entity_poly.pdbx_strand_id
1 'polypeptide(L)'
;MPPQYSDAFRVANIVIGCFQNITAGGILFGWASISGSLLLATPTDGGPGLGHDYIHIMFVTASFFSFLGPLLLGAILDSYGPRVCSVTSMLFISCGCILFAVSNVPNFPMFIPALSMIAFGGPGVQSAIVHLCNLFPGKKGTATAFITGSFQLSFIIFLVFDQLWHFYKYDYQTLFMGYGVVSLCNTILSLLFWPDEPYTYEEPAAVVVSII
;
A
#
# COMPACT_ATOMS: atom_id res chain seq x y z
N MET A 1 24.34 -24.85 1.82
CA MET A 1 23.18 -25.09 0.94
C MET A 1 22.14 -24.06 1.30
N PRO A 2 21.59 -23.29 0.34
CA PRO A 2 20.50 -22.37 0.65
C PRO A 2 19.31 -23.16 1.20
N PRO A 3 18.53 -22.58 2.12
CA PRO A 3 17.37 -23.24 2.68
C PRO A 3 16.39 -23.60 1.55
N GLN A 4 16.13 -24.87 1.34
CA GLN A 4 15.12 -25.33 0.38
C GLN A 4 13.73 -25.04 0.95
N TYR A 5 13.19 -23.88 0.60
CA TYR A 5 11.81 -23.54 0.94
C TYR A 5 10.83 -24.46 0.20
N SER A 6 9.83 -25.00 0.92
CA SER A 6 8.78 -25.81 0.30
C SER A 6 7.96 -24.98 -0.70
N ASP A 7 7.40 -25.60 -1.72
CA ASP A 7 6.56 -24.89 -2.70
C ASP A 7 5.32 -24.24 -2.04
N ALA A 8 4.76 -24.89 -1.02
CA ALA A 8 3.67 -24.34 -0.22
C ALA A 8 4.08 -23.03 0.48
N PHE A 9 5.29 -22.97 1.05
CA PHE A 9 5.81 -21.75 1.69
C PHE A 9 5.98 -20.61 0.68
N ARG A 10 6.54 -20.90 -0.50
CA ARG A 10 6.75 -19.91 -1.57
C ARG A 10 5.41 -19.32 -2.04
N VAL A 11 4.44 -20.21 -2.32
CA VAL A 11 3.10 -19.79 -2.76
C VAL A 11 2.38 -18.99 -1.66
N ALA A 12 2.43 -19.43 -0.41
CA ALA A 12 1.82 -18.70 0.70
C ALA A 12 2.37 -17.27 0.83
N ASN A 13 3.70 -17.12 0.77
CA ASN A 13 4.34 -15.80 0.88
C ASN A 13 3.95 -14.87 -0.28
N ILE A 14 3.92 -15.36 -1.52
CA ILE A 14 3.53 -14.50 -2.65
C ILE A 14 2.05 -14.12 -2.58
N VAL A 15 1.17 -15.02 -2.12
CA VAL A 15 -0.26 -14.73 -1.92
C VAL A 15 -0.45 -13.66 -0.84
N ILE A 16 0.22 -13.80 0.30
CA ILE A 16 0.18 -12.80 1.39
C ILE A 16 0.72 -11.45 0.88
N GLY A 17 1.85 -11.46 0.16
CA GLY A 17 2.44 -10.25 -0.41
C GLY A 17 1.51 -9.57 -1.41
N CYS A 18 0.93 -10.32 -2.35
CA CYS A 18 -0.05 -9.78 -3.28
C CYS A 18 -1.29 -9.22 -2.57
N PHE A 19 -1.80 -9.90 -1.53
CA PHE A 19 -2.92 -9.42 -0.73
C PHE A 19 -2.60 -8.08 -0.05
N GLN A 20 -1.44 -7.98 0.59
CA GLN A 20 -0.99 -6.72 1.21
C GLN A 20 -0.81 -5.62 0.17
N ASN A 21 -0.29 -5.95 -1.00
CA ASN A 21 -0.09 -4.99 -2.08
C ASN A 21 -1.41 -4.48 -2.66
N ILE A 22 -2.41 -5.36 -2.86
CA ILE A 22 -3.76 -4.99 -3.28
C ILE A 22 -4.41 -4.07 -2.25
N THR A 23 -4.23 -4.36 -0.97
CA THR A 23 -4.87 -3.60 0.11
C THR A 23 -4.09 -2.37 0.54
N ALA A 24 -2.87 -2.10 0.07
CA ALA A 24 -2.06 -1.00 0.58
C ALA A 24 -1.16 -0.30 -0.46
N GLY A 25 -0.73 -1.01 -1.52
CA GLY A 25 0.38 -0.56 -2.35
C GLY A 25 0.15 0.76 -3.10
N GLY A 26 -0.90 0.86 -3.87
CA GLY A 26 -1.12 1.97 -4.82
C GLY A 26 -2.44 2.70 -4.65
N ILE A 27 -3.02 2.77 -3.47
CA ILE A 27 -4.36 3.30 -3.19
C ILE A 27 -4.58 4.71 -3.77
N LEU A 28 -3.56 5.58 -3.68
CA LEU A 28 -3.63 6.96 -4.17
C LEU A 28 -4.04 7.04 -5.65
N PHE A 29 -3.63 6.07 -6.47
CA PHE A 29 -3.94 6.09 -7.91
C PHE A 29 -5.41 5.81 -8.24
N GLY A 30 -6.20 5.33 -7.27
CA GLY A 30 -7.66 5.26 -7.34
C GLY A 30 -8.39 6.57 -7.02
N TRP A 31 -7.67 7.66 -6.74
CA TRP A 31 -8.20 8.94 -6.29
C TRP A 31 -9.38 9.49 -7.09
N ALA A 32 -9.34 9.33 -8.41
CA ALA A 32 -10.39 9.82 -9.31
C ALA A 32 -11.79 9.29 -8.94
N SER A 33 -11.87 8.09 -8.33
CA SER A 33 -13.15 7.49 -7.96
C SER A 33 -13.88 8.23 -6.85
N ILE A 34 -13.17 8.85 -5.90
CA ILE A 34 -13.79 9.53 -4.76
C ILE A 34 -13.73 11.05 -4.86
N SER A 35 -12.82 11.59 -5.67
CA SER A 35 -12.57 13.04 -5.75
C SER A 35 -13.74 13.83 -6.35
N GLY A 36 -14.48 13.25 -7.28
CA GLY A 36 -15.61 13.87 -7.96
C GLY A 36 -16.97 13.56 -7.31
N SER A 37 -17.02 12.71 -6.28
CA SER A 37 -18.25 12.22 -5.65
C SER A 37 -18.21 12.38 -4.13
N LEU A 38 -17.69 11.38 -3.42
CA LEU A 38 -17.67 11.30 -1.95
C LEU A 38 -17.06 12.56 -1.29
N LEU A 39 -15.94 13.07 -1.81
CA LEU A 39 -15.24 14.19 -1.16
C LEU A 39 -15.93 15.55 -1.35
N LEU A 40 -16.72 15.71 -2.42
CA LEU A 40 -17.53 16.89 -2.66
C LEU A 40 -18.88 16.84 -1.93
N ALA A 41 -19.36 15.63 -1.59
CA ALA A 41 -20.62 15.42 -0.92
C ALA A 41 -20.66 16.18 0.40
N THR A 42 -21.84 16.74 0.73
CA THR A 42 -22.04 17.49 1.96
C THR A 42 -22.00 16.57 3.19
N PRO A 43 -21.75 17.10 4.39
CA PRO A 43 -21.82 16.30 5.62
C PRO A 43 -23.16 15.61 5.85
N THR A 44 -24.27 16.14 5.32
CA THR A 44 -25.60 15.53 5.35
C THR A 44 -25.69 14.29 4.44
N ASP A 45 -24.86 14.23 3.42
CA ASP A 45 -24.79 13.13 2.46
C ASP A 45 -23.63 12.16 2.76
N GLY A 46 -22.99 12.33 3.91
CA GLY A 46 -21.90 11.45 4.37
C GLY A 46 -20.51 11.79 3.82
N GLY A 47 -20.35 12.93 3.14
CA GLY A 47 -19.07 13.44 2.66
C GLY A 47 -18.48 14.52 3.56
N PRO A 48 -17.21 14.91 3.34
CA PRO A 48 -16.57 15.99 4.08
C PRO A 48 -16.90 17.41 3.57
N GLY A 49 -17.53 17.56 2.41
CA GLY A 49 -17.89 18.84 1.82
C GLY A 49 -16.70 19.68 1.35
N LEU A 50 -15.67 19.04 0.78
CA LEU A 50 -14.45 19.74 0.34
C LEU A 50 -14.69 20.46 -0.99
N GLY A 51 -14.02 21.62 -1.17
CA GLY A 51 -14.01 22.33 -2.44
C GLY A 51 -13.06 21.68 -3.46
N HIS A 52 -13.35 21.88 -4.76
CA HIS A 52 -12.54 21.35 -5.86
C HIS A 52 -11.05 21.72 -5.75
N ASP A 53 -10.75 22.99 -5.47
CA ASP A 53 -9.35 23.45 -5.35
C ASP A 53 -8.62 22.77 -4.20
N TYR A 54 -9.30 22.55 -3.07
CA TYR A 54 -8.73 21.86 -1.91
C TYR A 54 -8.44 20.40 -2.23
N ILE A 55 -9.36 19.71 -2.90
CA ILE A 55 -9.20 18.31 -3.35
C ILE A 55 -8.02 18.20 -4.32
N HIS A 56 -7.85 19.18 -5.22
CA HIS A 56 -6.73 19.20 -6.16
C HIS A 56 -5.38 19.38 -5.43
N ILE A 57 -5.29 20.32 -4.49
CA ILE A 57 -4.10 20.54 -3.67
C ILE A 57 -3.77 19.27 -2.85
N MET A 58 -4.77 18.62 -2.27
CA MET A 58 -4.59 17.34 -1.57
C MET A 58 -3.91 16.30 -2.47
N PHE A 59 -4.42 16.11 -3.69
CA PHE A 59 -3.88 15.11 -4.62
C PHE A 59 -2.45 15.43 -5.05
N VAL A 60 -2.15 16.69 -5.39
CA VAL A 60 -0.81 17.13 -5.81
C VAL A 60 0.19 16.92 -4.66
N THR A 61 -0.18 17.33 -3.44
CA THR A 61 0.67 17.16 -2.26
C THR A 61 0.89 15.69 -1.94
N ALA A 62 -0.16 14.88 -1.94
CA ALA A 62 -0.06 13.45 -1.70
C ALA A 62 0.78 12.73 -2.77
N SER A 63 0.66 13.14 -4.04
CA SER A 63 1.49 12.60 -5.13
C SER A 63 2.98 12.88 -4.91
N PHE A 64 3.34 14.08 -4.44
CA PHE A 64 4.71 14.38 -4.07
C PHE A 64 5.23 13.40 -3.00
N PHE A 65 4.45 13.16 -1.94
CA PHE A 65 4.82 12.20 -0.89
C PHE A 65 4.85 10.75 -1.38
N SER A 66 4.04 10.39 -2.36
CA SER A 66 4.08 9.07 -3.00
C SER A 66 5.39 8.80 -3.74
N PHE A 67 5.99 9.82 -4.36
CA PHE A 67 7.31 9.70 -4.99
C PHE A 67 8.46 9.79 -3.98
N LEU A 68 8.28 10.52 -2.89
CA LEU A 68 9.27 10.60 -1.81
C LEU A 68 9.33 9.30 -0.98
N GLY A 69 8.19 8.61 -0.85
CA GLY A 69 8.08 7.37 -0.08
C GLY A 69 9.13 6.31 -0.43
N PRO A 70 9.28 5.89 -1.70
CA PRO A 70 10.27 4.90 -2.11
C PRO A 70 11.70 5.28 -1.78
N LEU A 71 12.04 6.56 -1.82
CA LEU A 71 13.38 7.03 -1.48
C LEU A 71 13.71 6.81 0.00
N LEU A 72 12.80 7.21 0.89
CA LEU A 72 13.03 7.11 2.33
C LEU A 72 12.76 5.70 2.87
N LEU A 73 11.67 5.07 2.44
CA LEU A 73 11.32 3.71 2.84
C LEU A 73 12.24 2.67 2.18
N GLY A 74 12.80 2.97 1.01
CA GLY A 74 13.86 2.18 0.38
C GLY A 74 15.14 2.18 1.23
N ALA A 75 15.56 3.34 1.75
CA ALA A 75 16.68 3.40 2.67
C ALA A 75 16.44 2.61 3.97
N ILE A 76 15.20 2.58 4.47
CA ILE A 76 14.80 1.71 5.59
C ILE A 76 14.87 0.24 5.19
N LEU A 77 14.41 -0.11 3.98
CA LEU A 77 14.49 -1.47 3.45
C LEU A 77 15.93 -1.97 3.38
N ASP A 78 16.83 -1.14 2.88
CA ASP A 78 18.25 -1.49 2.72
C ASP A 78 18.96 -1.61 4.07
N SER A 79 18.55 -0.80 5.08
CA SER A 79 19.22 -0.76 6.39
C SER A 79 18.64 -1.75 7.41
N TYR A 80 17.33 -1.95 7.38
CA TYR A 80 16.58 -2.68 8.42
C TYR A 80 15.74 -3.84 7.87
N GLY A 81 15.77 -4.07 6.56
CA GLY A 81 15.09 -5.18 5.91
C GLY A 81 13.59 -5.00 5.66
N PRO A 82 12.98 -6.01 4.99
CA PRO A 82 11.61 -5.91 4.50
C PRO A 82 10.55 -5.86 5.59
N ARG A 83 10.75 -6.51 6.74
CA ARG A 83 9.81 -6.49 7.86
C ARG A 83 9.62 -5.05 8.37
N VAL A 84 10.72 -4.37 8.70
CA VAL A 84 10.68 -3.01 9.25
C VAL A 84 10.12 -2.02 8.21
N CYS A 85 10.53 -2.16 6.95
CA CYS A 85 10.01 -1.33 5.87
C CYS A 85 8.48 -1.50 5.69
N SER A 86 7.99 -2.75 5.66
CA SER A 86 6.55 -3.03 5.51
C SER A 86 5.74 -2.53 6.71
N VAL A 87 6.20 -2.81 7.93
CA VAL A 87 5.52 -2.36 9.16
C VAL A 87 5.45 -0.84 9.22
N THR A 88 6.55 -0.14 8.95
CA THR A 88 6.59 1.33 8.94
C THR A 88 5.62 1.87 7.89
N SER A 89 5.63 1.31 6.69
CA SER A 89 4.74 1.70 5.58
C SER A 89 3.27 1.53 5.93
N MET A 90 2.90 0.38 6.50
CA MET A 90 1.52 0.09 6.92
C MET A 90 1.07 0.98 8.08
N LEU A 91 1.96 1.34 9.01
CA LEU A 91 1.66 2.29 10.08
C LEU A 91 1.38 3.69 9.53
N PHE A 92 2.14 4.16 8.54
CA PHE A 92 1.84 5.43 7.86
C PHE A 92 0.45 5.42 7.22
N ILE A 93 0.08 4.33 6.54
CA ILE A 93 -1.25 4.18 5.92
C ILE A 93 -2.33 4.16 7.01
N SER A 94 -2.17 3.36 8.06
CA SER A 94 -3.14 3.27 9.16
C SER A 94 -3.36 4.61 9.85
N CYS A 95 -2.28 5.29 10.24
CA CYS A 95 -2.36 6.61 10.87
C CYS A 95 -2.99 7.64 9.93
N GLY A 96 -2.64 7.60 8.64
CA GLY A 96 -3.23 8.45 7.62
C GLY A 96 -4.74 8.23 7.47
N CYS A 97 -5.18 6.97 7.44
CA CYS A 97 -6.61 6.64 7.36
C CYS A 97 -7.38 7.08 8.60
N ILE A 98 -6.84 6.85 9.79
CA ILE A 98 -7.45 7.30 11.05
C ILE A 98 -7.51 8.83 11.09
N LEU A 99 -6.41 9.50 10.72
CA LEU A 99 -6.38 10.96 10.66
C LEU A 99 -7.38 11.52 9.65
N PHE A 100 -7.54 10.86 8.49
CA PHE A 100 -8.55 11.24 7.49
C PHE A 100 -9.96 11.09 8.05
N ALA A 101 -10.24 9.97 8.74
CA ALA A 101 -11.53 9.69 9.34
C ALA A 101 -11.95 10.70 10.42
N VAL A 102 -11.01 11.16 11.25
CA VAL A 102 -11.31 12.17 12.30
C VAL A 102 -11.27 13.61 11.79
N SER A 103 -10.78 13.82 10.56
CA SER A 103 -10.73 15.15 9.95
C SER A 103 -12.13 15.66 9.63
N ASN A 104 -12.39 16.95 9.84
CA ASN A 104 -13.64 17.59 9.48
C ASN A 104 -13.45 19.08 9.19
N VAL A 105 -14.36 19.65 8.41
CA VAL A 105 -14.42 21.10 8.13
C VAL A 105 -15.60 21.66 8.94
N PRO A 106 -15.44 22.80 9.64
CA PRO A 106 -14.25 23.68 9.73
C PRO A 106 -13.29 23.38 10.89
N ASN A 107 -13.59 22.40 11.77
CA ASN A 107 -12.94 22.29 13.09
C ASN A 107 -11.54 21.67 13.02
N PHE A 108 -11.35 20.61 12.18
CA PHE A 108 -10.08 19.87 12.12
C PHE A 108 -9.75 19.43 10.70
N PRO A 109 -9.34 20.32 9.80
CA PRO A 109 -9.16 20.03 8.37
C PRO A 109 -7.80 19.37 8.05
N MET A 110 -7.51 18.19 8.62
CA MET A 110 -6.24 17.49 8.46
C MET A 110 -6.22 16.52 7.27
N PHE A 111 -7.04 16.75 6.24
CA PHE A 111 -7.16 15.89 5.06
C PHE A 111 -5.86 15.81 4.23
N ILE A 112 -5.14 16.95 4.06
CA ILE A 112 -3.89 17.00 3.29
C ILE A 112 -2.82 16.12 3.93
N PRO A 113 -2.42 16.30 5.21
CA PRO A 113 -1.44 15.43 5.84
C PRO A 113 -1.92 13.99 5.93
N ALA A 114 -3.20 13.74 6.15
CA ALA A 114 -3.77 12.41 6.21
C ALA A 114 -3.57 11.64 4.88
N LEU A 115 -3.96 12.25 3.76
CA LEU A 115 -3.78 11.64 2.44
C LEU A 115 -2.30 11.50 2.08
N SER A 116 -1.47 12.47 2.47
CA SER A 116 -0.02 12.41 2.25
C SER A 116 0.64 11.24 2.98
N MET A 117 0.20 10.92 4.20
CA MET A 117 0.67 9.74 4.94
C MET A 117 0.27 8.43 4.25
N ILE A 118 -0.97 8.33 3.77
CA ILE A 118 -1.44 7.16 2.99
C ILE A 118 -0.58 7.00 1.73
N ALA A 119 -0.38 8.08 1.00
CA ALA A 119 0.38 8.10 -0.25
C ALA A 119 1.86 7.76 -0.05
N PHE A 120 2.45 8.22 1.06
CA PHE A 120 3.84 7.93 1.42
C PHE A 120 4.06 6.45 1.72
N GLY A 121 3.14 5.82 2.48
CA GLY A 121 3.26 4.42 2.89
C GLY A 121 3.07 3.42 1.73
N GLY A 122 2.16 3.68 0.79
CA GLY A 122 1.79 2.73 -0.25
C GLY A 122 2.96 2.15 -1.04
N PRO A 123 3.79 2.96 -1.71
CA PRO A 123 4.96 2.47 -2.45
C PRO A 123 6.00 1.76 -1.60
N GLY A 124 6.08 2.07 -0.29
CA GLY A 124 6.96 1.36 0.64
C GLY A 124 6.52 -0.08 0.87
N VAL A 125 5.22 -0.36 0.89
CA VAL A 125 4.69 -1.73 0.93
C VAL A 125 5.12 -2.50 -0.32
N GLN A 126 4.98 -1.92 -1.50
CA GLN A 126 5.44 -2.51 -2.76
C GLN A 126 6.94 -2.83 -2.71
N SER A 127 7.77 -1.89 -2.26
CA SER A 127 9.22 -2.08 -2.15
C SER A 127 9.59 -3.22 -1.20
N ALA A 128 8.89 -3.32 -0.06
CA ALA A 128 9.10 -4.38 0.92
C ALA A 128 8.74 -5.77 0.42
N ILE A 129 7.86 -5.89 -0.58
CA ILE A 129 7.33 -7.17 -1.07
C ILE A 129 8.14 -7.71 -2.26
N VAL A 130 8.80 -6.83 -3.00
CA VAL A 130 9.45 -7.18 -4.28
C VAL A 130 10.50 -8.29 -4.15
N HIS A 131 11.16 -8.43 -2.99
CA HIS A 131 12.15 -9.48 -2.75
C HIS A 131 11.57 -10.91 -2.81
N LEU A 132 10.23 -11.06 -2.68
CA LEU A 132 9.57 -12.37 -2.78
C LEU A 132 9.77 -13.04 -4.14
N CYS A 133 10.03 -12.27 -5.20
CA CYS A 133 10.33 -12.84 -6.52
C CYS A 133 11.58 -13.73 -6.49
N ASN A 134 12.49 -13.53 -5.53
CA ASN A 134 13.70 -14.33 -5.36
C ASN A 134 13.43 -15.75 -4.84
N LEU A 135 12.23 -16.00 -4.27
CA LEU A 135 11.80 -17.34 -3.87
C LEU A 135 11.50 -18.27 -5.07
N PHE A 136 11.41 -17.72 -6.29
CA PHE A 136 11.02 -18.46 -7.50
C PHE A 136 12.17 -18.52 -8.51
N PRO A 137 13.23 -19.32 -8.27
CA PRO A 137 14.30 -19.51 -9.22
C PRO A 137 13.75 -20.10 -10.54
N GLY A 138 14.12 -19.49 -11.67
CA GLY A 138 13.61 -19.86 -13.00
C GLY A 138 12.25 -19.27 -13.39
N LYS A 139 11.47 -18.68 -12.44
CA LYS A 139 10.18 -18.03 -12.70
C LYS A 139 10.11 -16.62 -12.09
N LYS A 140 11.27 -15.99 -11.87
CA LYS A 140 11.38 -14.66 -11.23
C LYS A 140 10.53 -13.59 -11.97
N GLY A 141 10.58 -13.57 -13.29
CA GLY A 141 9.79 -12.61 -14.09
C GLY A 141 8.28 -12.78 -13.88
N THR A 142 7.78 -14.03 -13.82
CA THR A 142 6.37 -14.32 -13.55
C THR A 142 5.97 -13.86 -12.14
N ALA A 143 6.79 -14.16 -11.12
CA ALA A 143 6.54 -13.72 -9.75
C ALA A 143 6.53 -12.19 -9.64
N THR A 144 7.48 -11.49 -10.28
CA THR A 144 7.50 -10.02 -10.36
C THR A 144 6.24 -9.46 -11.03
N ALA A 145 5.77 -10.11 -12.11
CA ALA A 145 4.54 -9.69 -12.80
C ALA A 145 3.30 -9.80 -11.89
N PHE A 146 3.18 -10.87 -11.08
CA PHE A 146 2.10 -11.00 -10.09
C PHE A 146 2.18 -9.91 -9.02
N ILE A 147 3.35 -9.63 -8.48
CA ILE A 147 3.55 -8.58 -7.48
C ILE A 147 3.21 -7.21 -8.06
N THR A 148 3.70 -6.88 -9.26
CA THR A 148 3.41 -5.60 -9.90
C THR A 148 1.93 -5.49 -10.31
N GLY A 149 1.34 -6.56 -10.81
CA GLY A 149 -0.09 -6.60 -11.14
C GLY A 149 -0.97 -6.40 -9.90
N SER A 150 -0.59 -6.99 -8.76
CA SER A 150 -1.32 -6.80 -7.50
C SER A 150 -1.29 -5.34 -7.01
N PHE A 151 -0.19 -4.62 -7.25
CA PHE A 151 -0.13 -3.17 -7.00
C PHE A 151 -1.17 -2.40 -7.80
N GLN A 152 -1.34 -2.72 -9.08
CA GLN A 152 -2.34 -2.05 -9.92
C GLN A 152 -3.78 -2.34 -9.45
N LEU A 153 -4.04 -3.53 -8.91
CA LEU A 153 -5.36 -3.86 -8.36
C LEU A 153 -5.73 -3.01 -7.13
N SER A 154 -4.76 -2.44 -6.42
CA SER A 154 -5.03 -1.56 -5.28
C SER A 154 -5.79 -0.27 -5.66
N PHE A 155 -5.75 0.16 -6.92
CA PHE A 155 -6.48 1.33 -7.41
C PHE A 155 -8.00 1.18 -7.24
N ILE A 156 -8.48 -0.05 -7.16
CA ILE A 156 -9.89 -0.39 -6.96
C ILE A 156 -10.40 0.02 -5.56
N ILE A 157 -9.54 0.21 -4.57
CA ILE A 157 -9.97 0.46 -3.17
C ILE A 157 -10.85 1.71 -3.07
N PHE A 158 -10.45 2.82 -3.68
CA PHE A 158 -11.28 4.03 -3.65
C PHE A 158 -12.54 3.91 -4.50
N LEU A 159 -12.54 3.08 -5.54
CA LEU A 159 -13.77 2.73 -6.25
C LEU A 159 -14.74 1.97 -5.33
N VAL A 160 -14.23 1.03 -4.51
CA VAL A 160 -15.05 0.32 -3.52
C VAL A 160 -15.60 1.31 -2.49
N PHE A 161 -14.83 2.30 -2.04
CA PHE A 161 -15.33 3.36 -1.14
C PHE A 161 -16.49 4.14 -1.77
N ASP A 162 -16.34 4.56 -3.02
CA ASP A 162 -17.38 5.28 -3.76
C ASP A 162 -18.67 4.43 -3.87
N GLN A 163 -18.55 3.14 -4.20
CA GLN A 163 -19.68 2.23 -4.28
C GLN A 163 -20.35 2.01 -2.92
N LEU A 164 -19.57 1.83 -1.85
CA LEU A 164 -20.12 1.66 -0.49
C LEU A 164 -20.85 2.92 -0.01
N TRP A 165 -20.30 4.11 -0.31
CA TRP A 165 -20.98 5.37 -0.04
C TRP A 165 -22.27 5.50 -0.86
N HIS A 166 -22.23 5.21 -2.15
CA HIS A 166 -23.36 5.38 -3.05
C HIS A 166 -24.54 4.44 -2.72
N PHE A 167 -24.26 3.15 -2.53
CA PHE A 167 -25.29 2.13 -2.33
C PHE A 167 -25.71 1.97 -0.86
N TYR A 168 -24.75 2.01 0.08
CA TYR A 168 -25.00 1.75 1.50
C TYR A 168 -25.03 3.00 2.37
N LYS A 169 -24.71 4.17 1.79
CA LYS A 169 -24.70 5.46 2.47
C LYS A 169 -23.72 5.51 3.67
N TYR A 170 -22.64 4.72 3.62
CA TYR A 170 -21.58 4.85 4.60
C TYR A 170 -20.87 6.19 4.42
N ASP A 171 -20.66 6.91 5.53
CA ASP A 171 -19.94 8.17 5.53
C ASP A 171 -18.41 7.95 5.34
N TYR A 172 -17.72 8.99 4.88
CA TYR A 172 -16.27 8.92 4.68
C TYR A 172 -15.51 8.53 5.95
N GLN A 173 -16.00 8.93 7.13
CA GLN A 173 -15.39 8.64 8.43
C GLN A 173 -15.38 7.13 8.68
N THR A 174 -16.52 6.47 8.50
CA THR A 174 -16.66 5.01 8.66
C THR A 174 -15.79 4.26 7.66
N LEU A 175 -15.75 4.70 6.39
CA LEU A 175 -14.95 4.06 5.35
C LEU A 175 -13.44 4.13 5.66
N PHE A 176 -12.94 5.33 5.97
CA PHE A 176 -11.52 5.50 6.27
C PHE A 176 -11.12 4.89 7.63
N MET A 177 -11.98 4.95 8.64
CA MET A 177 -11.74 4.28 9.93
C MET A 177 -11.68 2.76 9.77
N GLY A 178 -12.63 2.16 9.08
CA GLY A 178 -12.64 0.73 8.78
C GLY A 178 -11.40 0.31 8.01
N TYR A 179 -10.99 1.12 7.05
CA TYR A 179 -9.77 0.84 6.29
C TYR A 179 -8.49 1.01 7.12
N GLY A 180 -8.45 1.94 8.06
CA GLY A 180 -7.39 2.06 9.05
C GLY A 180 -7.21 0.78 9.86
N VAL A 181 -8.33 0.14 10.26
CA VAL A 181 -8.31 -1.17 10.95
C VAL A 181 -7.75 -2.27 10.04
N VAL A 182 -8.18 -2.33 8.77
CA VAL A 182 -7.62 -3.29 7.79
C VAL A 182 -6.11 -3.11 7.65
N SER A 183 -5.62 -1.87 7.58
CA SER A 183 -4.19 -1.58 7.49
C SER A 183 -3.43 -1.96 8.77
N LEU A 184 -4.04 -1.81 9.95
CA LEU A 184 -3.47 -2.31 11.22
C LEU A 184 -3.38 -3.85 11.23
N CYS A 185 -4.38 -4.56 10.72
CA CYS A 185 -4.32 -6.02 10.56
C CYS A 185 -3.18 -6.42 9.61
N ASN A 186 -2.99 -5.69 8.51
CA ASN A 186 -1.86 -5.89 7.60
C ASN A 186 -0.51 -5.63 8.28
N THR A 187 -0.43 -4.66 9.20
CA THR A 187 0.78 -4.42 10.02
C THR A 187 1.13 -5.67 10.84
N ILE A 188 0.12 -6.29 11.47
CA ILE A 188 0.32 -7.53 12.24
C ILE A 188 0.79 -8.67 11.31
N LEU A 189 0.20 -8.80 10.12
CA LEU A 189 0.64 -9.78 9.13
C LEU A 189 2.11 -9.55 8.73
N SER A 190 2.53 -8.30 8.55
CA SER A 190 3.92 -7.97 8.24
C SER A 190 4.88 -8.36 9.36
N LEU A 191 4.49 -8.14 10.62
CA LEU A 191 5.29 -8.54 11.79
C LEU A 191 5.46 -10.05 11.89
N LEU A 192 4.45 -10.83 11.51
CA LEU A 192 4.43 -12.29 11.66
C LEU A 192 5.10 -13.02 10.49
N PHE A 193 4.95 -12.51 9.26
CA PHE A 193 5.31 -13.26 8.06
C PHE A 193 6.56 -12.73 7.34
N TRP A 194 6.91 -11.43 7.49
CA TRP A 194 8.06 -10.90 6.77
C TRP A 194 9.37 -11.23 7.49
N PRO A 195 10.40 -11.66 6.72
CA PRO A 195 11.74 -11.90 7.25
C PRO A 195 12.43 -10.56 7.60
N ASP A 196 13.43 -10.63 8.48
CA ASP A 196 14.25 -9.46 8.81
C ASP A 196 15.20 -9.10 7.67
N GLU A 197 15.65 -10.10 6.88
CA GLU A 197 16.51 -9.92 5.73
C GLU A 197 15.77 -10.30 4.43
N PRO A 198 16.02 -9.59 3.31
CA PRO A 198 15.40 -9.95 2.04
C PRO A 198 15.88 -11.30 1.54
N TYR A 199 14.99 -12.07 0.90
CA TYR A 199 15.39 -13.30 0.24
C TYR A 199 16.37 -13.00 -0.89
N THR A 200 17.57 -13.61 -0.82
CA THR A 200 18.62 -13.48 -1.83
C THR A 200 18.43 -14.52 -2.94
N TYR A 201 18.71 -14.11 -4.18
CA TYR A 201 18.74 -15.02 -5.31
C TYR A 201 20.20 -15.49 -5.49
N GLU A 202 20.44 -16.80 -5.32
CA GLU A 202 21.69 -17.42 -5.75
C GLU A 202 21.50 -17.96 -7.18
N GLU A 203 22.18 -17.36 -8.14
CA GLU A 203 22.28 -17.93 -9.48
C GLU A 203 22.96 -19.30 -9.42
N PRO A 204 22.35 -20.35 -10.03
CA PRO A 204 23.05 -21.64 -10.10
C PRO A 204 24.38 -21.43 -10.82
N ALA A 205 25.45 -21.92 -10.22
CA ALA A 205 26.85 -21.77 -10.70
C ALA A 205 27.10 -22.24 -12.15
N ALA A 206 26.14 -22.85 -12.80
CA ALA A 206 26.23 -23.34 -14.17
C ALA A 206 26.16 -22.26 -15.26
N VAL A 207 25.72 -21.03 -14.94
CA VAL A 207 25.61 -19.95 -15.94
C VAL A 207 26.89 -19.15 -16.10
N VAL A 208 27.78 -19.17 -15.11
CA VAL A 208 29.06 -18.42 -15.14
C VAL A 208 30.09 -19.04 -16.09
N VAL A 209 29.97 -20.33 -16.39
CA VAL A 209 30.95 -21.07 -17.22
C VAL A 209 30.74 -20.90 -18.74
N SER A 210 29.63 -20.33 -19.18
CA SER A 210 29.33 -20.21 -20.63
C SER A 210 29.68 -18.84 -21.24
N ILE A 211 30.32 -17.92 -20.47
CA ILE A 211 30.69 -16.56 -20.94
C ILE A 211 32.23 -16.34 -20.93
N ILE A 212 33.03 -17.38 -20.60
CA ILE A 212 34.48 -17.39 -20.77
C ILE A 212 34.84 -18.35 -21.92
#